data_bbcb5634685662c94f717af775b790dd
#
_entry.id   bbcb5634685662c94f717af775b790dd
#
_cell.length_a   1.000
_cell.length_b   1.000
_cell.length_c   1.000
_cell.angle_alpha   90.00
_cell.angle_beta   90.00
_cell.angle_gamma   90.00
#
_symmetry.space_group_name_H-M   'P 1'
#
loop_
_entity.id
_entity.type
_entity.pdbx_description
1 polymer ?
#
loop_
_entity_poly.entity_id
_entity_poly.type
_entity_poly.pdbx_seq_one_letter_code
_entity_poly.pdbx_strand_id
1 'polypeptide(L)'
;VESLLVKSLEFISNEKLDEAINSIDELITLVPNFKLAHLIRGDILTAYSMSNAVEINSKKVIALKKEAKRRIKGYLLDHKDNGQPKFNIIPNKNNKYLIYVDMDSSRLFIFERIKNKYLYLSDYYVSIGKNGYGKRYEGDKKTPFGTYFLQNKIQRKLTDFYGEGAYPLNYPNEFDK
;
A
#
# COMPACT_ATOMS: atom_id res chain seq x y z
N VAL A 1 -11.97 3.58 10.93
CA VAL A 1 -11.44 2.48 10.09
C VAL A 1 -9.92 2.54 10.08
N GLU A 2 -9.30 3.60 9.55
CA GLU A 2 -7.84 3.68 9.44
C GLU A 2 -7.13 3.68 10.80
N SER A 3 -7.68 4.34 11.80
CA SER A 3 -7.13 4.37 13.16
C SER A 3 -7.06 2.98 13.81
N LEU A 4 -8.08 2.13 13.61
CA LEU A 4 -8.08 0.75 14.10
C LEU A 4 -7.05 -0.10 13.36
N LEU A 5 -6.88 0.11 12.05
CA LEU A 5 -5.84 -0.56 11.28
C LEU A 5 -4.46 -0.21 11.81
N VAL A 6 -4.17 1.09 11.98
CA VAL A 6 -2.88 1.57 12.51
C VAL A 6 -2.63 1.01 13.91
N LYS A 7 -3.64 1.05 14.80
CA LYS A 7 -3.56 0.50 16.15
C LYS A 7 -3.22 -1.00 16.14
N SER A 8 -3.87 -1.78 15.27
CA SER A 8 -3.53 -3.20 15.12
C SER A 8 -2.08 -3.40 14.66
N LEU A 9 -1.61 -2.59 13.70
CA LEU A 9 -0.23 -2.65 13.21
C LEU A 9 0.79 -2.26 14.30
N GLU A 10 0.47 -1.28 15.15
CA GLU A 10 1.29 -0.90 16.31
C GLU A 10 1.41 -2.05 17.30
N PHE A 11 0.30 -2.74 17.61
CA PHE A 11 0.33 -3.92 18.46
C PHE A 11 1.19 -5.04 17.86
N ILE A 12 1.08 -5.31 16.55
CA ILE A 12 1.94 -6.28 15.85
C ILE A 12 3.42 -5.88 15.98
N SER A 13 3.74 -4.59 15.78
CA SER A 13 5.13 -4.12 15.86
C SER A 13 5.74 -4.29 17.24
N ASN A 14 4.90 -4.28 18.29
CA ASN A 14 5.25 -4.46 19.70
C ASN A 14 5.04 -5.89 20.21
N GLU A 15 4.79 -6.85 19.32
CA GLU A 15 4.59 -8.29 19.64
C GLU A 15 3.36 -8.57 20.52
N LYS A 16 2.40 -7.65 20.56
CA LYS A 16 1.14 -7.76 21.29
C LYS A 16 0.05 -8.33 20.39
N LEU A 17 0.13 -9.64 20.12
CA LEU A 17 -0.73 -10.26 19.10
C LEU A 17 -2.19 -10.37 19.54
N ASP A 18 -2.47 -10.51 20.85
CA ASP A 18 -3.85 -10.55 21.38
C ASP A 18 -4.56 -9.22 21.18
N GLU A 19 -3.89 -8.12 21.48
CA GLU A 19 -4.44 -6.79 21.27
C GLU A 19 -4.56 -6.45 19.78
N ALA A 20 -3.63 -6.97 18.95
CA ALA A 20 -3.67 -6.80 17.52
C ALA A 20 -4.90 -7.48 16.91
N ILE A 21 -5.19 -8.75 17.31
CA ILE A 21 -6.34 -9.49 16.78
C ILE A 21 -7.66 -8.84 17.21
N ASN A 22 -7.77 -8.38 18.47
CA ASN A 22 -8.96 -7.69 18.94
C ASN A 22 -9.24 -6.42 18.13
N SER A 23 -8.20 -5.61 17.85
CA SER A 23 -8.35 -4.39 17.06
C SER A 23 -8.71 -4.68 15.59
N ILE A 24 -8.21 -5.78 15.02
CA ILE A 24 -8.54 -6.16 13.64
C ILE A 24 -9.95 -6.76 13.53
N ASP A 25 -10.40 -7.50 14.55
CA ASP A 25 -11.76 -8.06 14.61
C ASP A 25 -12.80 -6.96 14.76
N GLU A 26 -12.52 -5.91 15.57
CA GLU A 26 -13.34 -4.71 15.62
C GLU A 26 -13.44 -4.02 14.26
N LEU A 27 -12.31 -3.88 13.54
CA LEU A 27 -12.28 -3.31 12.20
C LEU A 27 -13.09 -4.12 11.20
N ILE A 28 -13.01 -5.45 11.24
CA ILE A 28 -13.78 -6.35 10.36
C ILE A 28 -15.28 -6.25 10.69
N THR A 29 -15.64 -6.09 11.96
CA THR A 29 -17.05 -5.88 12.38
C THR A 29 -17.61 -4.60 11.78
N LEU A 30 -16.82 -3.52 11.77
CA LEU A 30 -17.23 -2.23 11.19
C LEU A 30 -17.25 -2.24 9.66
N VAL A 31 -16.33 -2.97 9.02
CA VAL A 31 -16.20 -3.04 7.57
C VAL A 31 -15.96 -4.49 7.14
N PRO A 32 -17.02 -5.32 7.04
CA PRO A 32 -16.91 -6.76 6.81
C PRO A 32 -16.14 -7.16 5.54
N ASN A 33 -16.19 -6.33 4.51
CA ASN A 33 -15.55 -6.60 3.21
C ASN A 33 -14.13 -6.01 3.09
N PHE A 34 -13.52 -5.57 4.19
CA PHE A 34 -12.19 -4.99 4.14
C PHE A 34 -11.12 -6.06 4.01
N LYS A 35 -10.79 -6.43 2.77
CA LYS A 35 -9.87 -7.53 2.42
C LYS A 35 -8.52 -7.45 3.16
N LEU A 36 -7.97 -6.24 3.32
CA LEU A 36 -6.69 -6.06 4.02
C LEU A 36 -6.79 -6.47 5.51
N ALA A 37 -7.89 -6.15 6.18
CA ALA A 37 -8.10 -6.55 7.56
C ALA A 37 -8.15 -8.08 7.69
N HIS A 38 -8.85 -8.76 6.79
CA HIS A 38 -8.87 -10.24 6.76
C HIS A 38 -7.51 -10.86 6.50
N LEU A 39 -6.69 -10.25 5.62
CA LEU A 39 -5.31 -10.71 5.37
C LEU A 39 -4.45 -10.56 6.63
N ILE A 40 -4.47 -9.41 7.28
CA ILE A 40 -3.71 -9.16 8.52
C ILE A 40 -4.17 -10.12 9.62
N ARG A 41 -5.48 -10.36 9.76
CA ARG A 41 -6.03 -11.34 10.69
C ARG A 41 -5.46 -12.74 10.43
N GLY A 42 -5.44 -13.17 9.18
CA GLY A 42 -4.87 -14.46 8.78
C GLY A 42 -3.37 -14.56 9.12
N ASP A 43 -2.62 -13.49 8.92
CA ASP A 43 -1.19 -13.43 9.25
C ASP A 43 -0.96 -13.50 10.77
N ILE A 44 -1.78 -12.80 11.58
CA ILE A 44 -1.73 -12.87 13.05
C ILE A 44 -2.02 -14.31 13.52
N LEU A 45 -3.11 -14.93 13.03
CA LEU A 45 -3.47 -16.31 13.39
C LEU A 45 -2.37 -17.31 12.98
N THR A 46 -1.73 -17.10 11.84
CA THR A 46 -0.58 -17.91 11.43
C THR A 46 0.60 -17.73 12.39
N ALA A 47 0.87 -16.50 12.84
CA ALA A 47 1.90 -16.23 13.82
C ALA A 47 1.61 -16.93 15.17
N TYR A 48 0.35 -16.94 15.61
CA TYR A 48 -0.10 -17.68 16.80
C TYR A 48 0.13 -19.18 16.69
N SER A 49 -0.30 -19.78 15.58
CA SER A 49 -0.14 -21.23 15.38
C SER A 49 1.32 -21.68 15.41
N MET A 50 2.24 -20.76 15.04
CA MET A 50 3.68 -21.00 15.05
C MET A 50 4.33 -20.70 16.41
N SER A 51 3.77 -19.81 17.23
CA SER A 51 4.29 -19.48 18.56
C SER A 51 4.16 -20.64 19.56
N ASN A 52 3.17 -21.52 19.36
CA ASN A 52 3.02 -22.76 20.13
C ASN A 52 4.02 -23.86 19.74
N ALA A 53 4.80 -23.66 18.68
CA ALA A 53 5.89 -24.54 18.23
C ALA A 53 7.23 -23.79 18.37
N VAL A 54 7.76 -23.76 19.59
CA VAL A 54 9.16 -23.51 20.05
C VAL A 54 10.03 -22.44 19.34
N GLU A 55 9.66 -21.81 18.23
CA GLU A 55 10.47 -20.74 17.60
C GLU A 55 9.63 -19.52 17.23
N ILE A 56 9.56 -18.55 18.17
CA ILE A 56 9.00 -17.19 17.97
C ILE A 56 9.76 -16.39 16.86
N ASN A 57 10.84 -16.93 16.33
CA ASN A 57 11.68 -16.35 15.28
C ASN A 57 11.33 -16.83 13.85
N SER A 58 10.07 -17.18 13.58
CA SER A 58 9.74 -17.60 12.22
C SER A 58 9.91 -16.44 11.25
N LYS A 59 10.46 -16.73 10.06
CA LYS A 59 10.64 -15.76 8.96
C LYS A 59 9.34 -14.99 8.65
N LYS A 60 8.18 -15.60 8.92
CA LYS A 60 6.84 -14.99 8.72
C LYS A 60 6.55 -13.90 9.76
N VAL A 61 6.82 -14.13 11.05
CA VAL A 61 6.62 -13.13 12.10
C VAL A 61 7.52 -11.90 11.86
N ILE A 62 8.78 -12.14 11.50
CA ILE A 62 9.72 -11.06 11.15
C ILE A 62 9.22 -10.26 9.95
N ALA A 63 8.69 -10.93 8.92
CA ALA A 63 8.14 -10.28 7.73
C ALA A 63 6.89 -9.46 8.08
N LEU A 64 5.97 -10.00 8.88
CA LEU A 64 4.77 -9.29 9.35
C LEU A 64 5.13 -8.03 10.17
N LYS A 65 6.08 -8.15 11.10
CA LYS A 65 6.57 -7.02 11.90
C LYS A 65 7.23 -5.94 11.04
N LYS A 66 8.03 -6.34 10.04
CA LYS A 66 8.66 -5.41 9.09
C LYS A 66 7.61 -4.67 8.25
N GLU A 67 6.58 -5.37 7.79
CA GLU A 67 5.48 -4.79 7.04
C GLU A 67 4.66 -3.83 7.89
N ALA A 68 4.32 -4.19 9.13
CA ALA A 68 3.61 -3.33 10.07
C ALA A 68 4.38 -2.01 10.31
N LYS A 69 5.68 -2.10 10.59
CA LYS A 69 6.53 -0.92 10.78
C LYS A 69 6.57 -0.01 9.54
N ARG A 70 6.61 -0.58 8.34
CA ARG A 70 6.59 0.18 7.09
C ARG A 70 5.28 0.95 6.92
N ARG A 71 4.13 0.31 7.21
CA ARG A 71 2.80 0.93 7.12
C ARG A 71 2.63 2.07 8.13
N ILE A 72 3.04 1.85 9.39
CA ILE A 72 3.02 2.88 10.43
C ILE A 72 3.89 4.08 10.00
N LYS A 73 5.11 3.82 9.54
CA LYS A 73 6.00 4.87 9.05
C LYS A 73 5.36 5.66 7.91
N GLY A 74 4.77 4.99 6.93
CA GLY A 74 4.08 5.62 5.82
C GLY A 74 2.87 6.45 6.25
N TYR A 75 2.12 6.01 7.25
CA TYR A 75 0.99 6.74 7.82
C TYR A 75 1.43 8.02 8.55
N LEU A 76 2.54 7.96 9.29
CA LEU A 76 3.05 9.09 10.09
C LEU A 76 3.83 10.13 9.24
N LEU A 77 4.30 9.74 8.06
CA LEU A 77 5.04 10.66 7.19
C LEU A 77 4.09 11.67 6.54
N ASP A 78 4.38 12.94 6.77
CA ASP A 78 3.74 14.02 6.00
C ASP A 78 4.52 14.28 4.71
N HIS A 79 3.94 13.82 3.59
CA HIS A 79 4.50 14.01 2.25
C HIS A 79 3.95 15.27 1.54
N LYS A 80 3.27 16.13 2.29
CA LYS A 80 2.63 17.35 1.79
C LYS A 80 3.29 18.57 2.40
N ASP A 81 3.46 19.57 1.58
CA ASP A 81 3.76 20.92 2.03
C ASP A 81 2.59 21.82 1.62
N ASN A 82 1.81 22.30 2.60
CA ASN A 82 0.60 23.10 2.38
C ASN A 82 -0.37 22.46 1.36
N GLY A 83 -0.51 21.13 1.35
CA GLY A 83 -1.37 20.39 0.43
C GLY A 83 -0.80 20.23 -0.99
N GLN A 84 0.44 20.61 -1.25
CA GLN A 84 1.13 20.43 -2.51
C GLN A 84 2.13 19.27 -2.43
N PRO A 85 2.52 18.67 -3.58
CA PRO A 85 3.62 17.71 -3.62
C PRO A 85 4.93 18.36 -3.12
N LYS A 86 5.73 17.65 -2.33
CA LYS A 86 7.06 18.11 -1.87
C LYS A 86 8.15 18.12 -2.97
N PHE A 87 7.77 17.91 -4.20
CA PHE A 87 8.67 17.91 -5.36
C PHE A 87 8.07 18.77 -6.46
N ASN A 88 8.95 19.41 -7.23
CA ASN A 88 8.52 20.28 -8.32
C ASN A 88 8.01 19.45 -9.49
N ILE A 89 6.70 19.44 -9.70
CA ILE A 89 6.08 18.92 -10.92
C ILE A 89 5.44 20.07 -11.67
N ILE A 90 5.82 20.20 -12.93
CA ILE A 90 5.18 21.15 -13.84
C ILE A 90 3.82 20.60 -14.23
N PRO A 91 2.69 21.26 -13.89
CA PRO A 91 1.38 20.78 -14.22
C PRO A 91 1.17 20.71 -15.73
N ASN A 92 0.81 19.54 -16.25
CA ASN A 92 0.41 19.39 -17.64
C ASN A 92 -1.10 19.70 -17.76
N LYS A 93 -1.45 20.60 -18.69
CA LYS A 93 -2.84 21.02 -18.92
C LYS A 93 -3.79 19.87 -19.27
N ASN A 94 -3.26 18.79 -19.85
CA ASN A 94 -4.04 17.62 -20.24
C ASN A 94 -4.30 16.64 -19.10
N ASN A 95 -3.59 16.75 -17.97
CA ASN A 95 -3.71 15.82 -16.86
C ASN A 95 -4.48 16.49 -15.70
N LYS A 96 -5.67 15.97 -15.42
CA LYS A 96 -6.48 16.42 -14.28
C LYS A 96 -5.90 15.94 -12.96
N TYR A 97 -5.37 14.72 -12.92
CA TYR A 97 -4.85 14.09 -11.72
C TYR A 97 -3.38 13.74 -11.88
N LEU A 98 -2.67 13.76 -10.76
CA LEU A 98 -1.33 13.25 -10.60
C LEU A 98 -1.36 12.18 -9.52
N ILE A 99 -0.82 11.00 -9.82
CA ILE A 99 -0.59 9.94 -8.85
C ILE A 99 0.90 9.85 -8.59
N TYR A 100 1.29 9.97 -7.34
CA TYR A 100 2.66 9.78 -6.89
C TYR A 100 2.74 8.57 -5.97
N VAL A 101 3.62 7.63 -6.29
CA VAL A 101 3.86 6.44 -5.47
C VAL A 101 5.23 6.54 -4.83
N ASP A 102 5.24 6.70 -3.51
CA ASP A 102 6.44 6.56 -2.70
C ASP A 102 6.60 5.08 -2.31
N MET A 103 7.53 4.41 -2.96
CA MET A 103 7.76 2.98 -2.75
C MET A 103 8.47 2.68 -1.43
N ASP A 104 9.22 3.61 -0.87
CA ASP A 104 9.90 3.43 0.41
C ASP A 104 8.94 3.49 1.59
N SER A 105 7.96 4.39 1.54
CA SER A 105 6.90 4.47 2.55
C SER A 105 5.68 3.59 2.24
N SER A 106 5.62 2.98 1.03
CA SER A 106 4.46 2.21 0.54
C SER A 106 3.16 3.04 0.56
N ARG A 107 3.26 4.30 0.11
CA ARG A 107 2.12 5.22 0.00
C ARG A 107 1.93 5.68 -1.45
N LEU A 108 0.66 5.78 -1.83
CA LEU A 108 0.20 6.35 -3.09
C LEU A 108 -0.56 7.62 -2.77
N PHE A 109 -0.14 8.73 -3.33
CA PHE A 109 -0.79 10.04 -3.17
C PHE A 109 -1.50 10.41 -4.45
N ILE A 110 -2.70 10.96 -4.32
CA ILE A 110 -3.47 11.51 -5.43
C ILE A 110 -3.56 13.03 -5.24
N PHE A 111 -3.20 13.74 -6.27
CA PHE A 111 -3.33 15.18 -6.35
C PHE A 111 -4.25 15.55 -7.51
N GLU A 112 -5.09 16.55 -7.32
CA GLU A 112 -5.94 17.13 -8.36
C GLU A 112 -5.33 18.45 -8.85
N ARG A 113 -5.34 18.66 -10.16
CA ARG A 113 -4.90 19.91 -10.76
C ARG A 113 -5.99 20.98 -10.62
N ILE A 114 -5.72 22.00 -9.83
CA ILE A 114 -6.57 23.18 -9.68
C ILE A 114 -5.79 24.37 -10.25
N LYS A 115 -6.31 24.98 -11.31
CA LYS A 115 -5.61 26.02 -12.09
C LYS A 115 -4.25 25.51 -12.58
N ASN A 116 -3.15 26.03 -12.05
CA ASN A 116 -1.79 25.67 -12.45
C ASN A 116 -0.99 25.02 -11.30
N LYS A 117 -1.67 24.35 -10.37
CA LYS A 117 -1.05 23.65 -9.22
C LYS A 117 -1.72 22.30 -9.00
N TYR A 118 -0.95 21.35 -8.50
CA TYR A 118 -1.48 20.11 -7.98
C TYR A 118 -1.73 20.26 -6.47
N LEU A 119 -2.98 20.03 -6.05
CA LEU A 119 -3.38 20.03 -4.65
C LEU A 119 -3.69 18.61 -4.20
N TYR A 120 -3.29 18.28 -2.99
CA TYR A 120 -3.56 16.99 -2.39
C TYR A 120 -5.06 16.69 -2.33
N LEU A 121 -5.43 15.50 -2.74
CA LEU A 121 -6.80 14.98 -2.70
C LEU A 121 -6.94 13.85 -1.67
N SER A 122 -6.10 12.84 -1.77
CA SER A 122 -6.15 11.65 -0.91
C SER A 122 -4.85 10.86 -1.01
N ASP A 123 -4.65 9.92 -0.07
CA ASP A 123 -3.56 8.97 -0.14
C ASP A 123 -3.99 7.59 0.36
N TYR A 124 -3.28 6.56 -0.08
CA TYR A 124 -3.60 5.17 0.18
C TYR A 124 -2.32 4.36 0.41
N TYR A 125 -2.43 3.30 1.22
CA TYR A 125 -1.40 2.29 1.26
C TYR A 125 -1.31 1.56 -0.08
N VAL A 126 -0.10 1.30 -0.55
CA VAL A 126 0.17 0.52 -1.77
C VAL A 126 1.22 -0.56 -1.50
N SER A 127 0.97 -1.77 -1.96
CA SER A 127 1.98 -2.82 -1.94
C SER A 127 2.93 -2.67 -3.13
N ILE A 128 4.19 -3.03 -2.91
CA ILE A 128 5.21 -3.09 -3.96
C ILE A 128 5.55 -4.55 -4.28
N GLY A 129 6.25 -4.77 -5.38
CA GLY A 129 6.70 -6.10 -5.76
C GLY A 129 7.47 -6.81 -4.64
N LYS A 130 7.34 -8.13 -4.54
CA LYS A 130 7.97 -8.95 -3.48
C LYS A 130 9.48 -8.71 -3.36
N ASN A 131 10.15 -8.45 -4.50
CA ASN A 131 11.58 -8.18 -4.58
C ASN A 131 11.91 -6.67 -4.61
N GLY A 132 10.98 -5.81 -4.15
CA GLY A 132 11.16 -4.36 -4.13
C GLY A 132 10.81 -3.69 -5.46
N TYR A 133 11.59 -2.68 -5.84
CA TYR A 133 11.41 -1.89 -7.06
C TYR A 133 12.66 -1.93 -7.96
N GLY A 134 12.60 -1.22 -9.09
CA GLY A 134 13.64 -1.25 -10.11
C GLY A 134 13.52 -2.50 -10.98
N LYS A 135 12.33 -2.68 -11.58
CA LYS A 135 12.00 -3.76 -12.51
C LYS A 135 12.89 -3.71 -13.75
N ARG A 136 13.43 -4.87 -14.17
CA ARG A 136 14.31 -5.01 -15.34
C ARG A 136 13.77 -5.97 -16.39
N TYR A 137 13.00 -6.99 -15.98
CA TYR A 137 12.43 -7.99 -16.89
C TYR A 137 11.13 -8.55 -16.30
N GLU A 138 10.34 -9.17 -17.16
CA GLU A 138 9.10 -9.82 -16.73
C GLU A 138 9.42 -11.00 -15.78
N GLY A 139 8.61 -11.13 -14.72
CA GLY A 139 8.78 -12.22 -13.73
C GLY A 139 9.77 -11.91 -12.58
N ASP A 140 10.53 -10.81 -12.60
CA ASP A 140 11.48 -10.45 -11.53
C ASP A 140 10.82 -10.08 -10.19
N LYS A 141 9.47 -10.00 -10.17
CA LYS A 141 8.64 -9.66 -8.98
C LYS A 141 8.97 -8.30 -8.38
N LYS A 142 9.44 -7.37 -9.20
CA LYS A 142 9.72 -5.98 -8.82
C LYS A 142 8.68 -5.03 -9.40
N THR A 143 8.50 -3.91 -8.72
CA THR A 143 7.70 -2.78 -9.22
C THR A 143 8.56 -1.92 -10.16
N PRO A 144 8.07 -1.51 -11.33
CA PRO A 144 8.78 -0.59 -12.19
C PRO A 144 8.96 0.77 -11.53
N PHE A 145 10.02 1.48 -11.89
CA PHE A 145 10.32 2.82 -11.44
C PHE A 145 10.34 3.75 -12.65
N GLY A 146 9.47 4.74 -12.68
CA GLY A 146 9.37 5.66 -13.81
C GLY A 146 8.09 6.48 -13.78
N THR A 147 7.84 7.17 -14.89
CA THR A 147 6.61 7.94 -15.13
C THR A 147 5.74 7.20 -16.13
N TYR A 148 4.51 6.92 -15.75
CA TYR A 148 3.57 6.13 -16.52
C TYR A 148 2.23 6.84 -16.63
N PHE A 149 1.45 6.47 -17.65
CA PHE A 149 0.07 6.90 -17.81
C PHE A 149 -0.88 5.75 -17.50
N LEU A 150 -1.94 6.05 -16.75
CA LEU A 150 -3.05 5.14 -16.56
C LEU A 150 -3.81 4.97 -17.87
N GLN A 151 -4.10 3.72 -18.20
CA GLN A 151 -4.95 3.36 -19.32
C GLN A 151 -6.42 3.20 -18.87
N ASN A 152 -7.28 2.79 -19.79
CA ASN A 152 -8.70 2.60 -19.48
C ASN A 152 -8.90 1.54 -18.38
N LYS A 153 -9.82 1.83 -17.46
CA LYS A 153 -10.19 0.91 -16.38
C LYS A 153 -10.73 -0.41 -16.92
N ILE A 154 -10.16 -1.51 -16.47
CA ILE A 154 -10.66 -2.85 -16.73
C ILE A 154 -11.58 -3.25 -15.57
N GLN A 155 -12.85 -3.50 -15.84
CA GLN A 155 -13.85 -3.89 -14.84
C GLN A 155 -14.42 -5.29 -15.05
N ARG A 156 -14.19 -5.89 -16.23
CA ARG A 156 -14.81 -7.18 -16.62
C ARG A 156 -13.76 -8.30 -16.63
N LYS A 157 -14.17 -9.50 -16.21
CA LYS A 157 -13.36 -10.74 -16.26
C LYS A 157 -12.05 -10.68 -15.46
N LEU A 158 -11.98 -9.83 -14.44
CA LEU A 158 -10.89 -9.86 -13.51
C LEU A 158 -11.14 -10.92 -12.44
N THR A 159 -10.07 -11.59 -12.00
CA THR A 159 -10.14 -12.47 -10.82
C THR A 159 -10.36 -11.65 -9.55
N ASP A 160 -10.85 -12.26 -8.48
CA ASP A 160 -11.05 -11.61 -7.18
C ASP A 160 -9.79 -10.93 -6.63
N PHE A 161 -8.62 -11.32 -7.12
CA PHE A 161 -7.34 -10.69 -6.81
C PHE A 161 -7.30 -9.19 -7.15
N TYR A 162 -7.97 -8.77 -8.22
CA TYR A 162 -8.00 -7.37 -8.66
C TYR A 162 -9.12 -6.54 -7.99
N GLY A 163 -10.02 -7.17 -7.22
CA GLY A 163 -11.13 -6.49 -6.57
C GLY A 163 -12.07 -5.79 -7.55
N GLU A 164 -12.32 -4.49 -7.33
CA GLU A 164 -13.28 -3.69 -8.11
C GLU A 164 -12.80 -3.31 -9.51
N GLY A 165 -11.55 -3.58 -9.85
CA GLY A 165 -11.01 -3.27 -11.17
C GLY A 165 -9.51 -3.01 -11.19
N ALA A 166 -8.99 -2.78 -12.38
CA ALA A 166 -7.59 -2.45 -12.59
C ALA A 166 -7.43 -1.30 -13.57
N TYR A 167 -6.42 -0.49 -13.34
CA TYR A 167 -5.94 0.53 -14.27
C TYR A 167 -4.57 0.10 -14.78
N PRO A 168 -4.46 -0.47 -15.98
CA PRO A 168 -3.16 -0.78 -16.55
C PRO A 168 -2.31 0.47 -16.73
N LEU A 169 -1.01 0.31 -16.59
CA LEU A 169 -0.04 1.34 -16.93
C LEU A 169 0.44 1.13 -18.37
N ASN A 170 0.92 2.19 -19.02
CA ASN A 170 1.64 2.10 -20.30
C ASN A 170 3.07 1.57 -20.10
N TYR A 171 3.23 0.54 -19.30
CA TYR A 171 4.49 -0.14 -19.04
C TYR A 171 4.62 -1.40 -19.95
N PRO A 172 5.80 -1.69 -20.55
CA PRO A 172 6.98 -0.82 -20.64
C PRO A 172 6.77 0.33 -21.64
N ASN A 173 7.30 1.50 -21.34
CA ASN A 173 7.32 2.65 -22.27
C ASN A 173 8.73 2.93 -22.80
N GLU A 174 8.95 4.07 -23.47
CA GLU A 174 10.26 4.41 -24.03
C GLU A 174 11.37 4.59 -22.96
N PHE A 175 11.00 4.88 -21.71
CA PHE A 175 11.93 5.01 -20.61
C PHE A 175 12.41 3.64 -20.09
N ASP A 176 11.64 2.58 -20.32
CA ASP A 176 11.92 1.23 -19.82
C ASP A 176 12.71 0.36 -20.82
N LYS A 177 12.87 0.82 -22.08
CA LYS A 177 13.59 0.15 -23.15
C LYS A 177 15.04 0.59 -23.21
#